data_6bfb3c00222e90043835ea66a2e754ee
#
_entry.id   6bfb3c00222e90043835ea66a2e754ee
#
_cell.length_a   1.000
_cell.length_b   1.000
_cell.length_c   1.000
_cell.angle_alpha   90.00
_cell.angle_beta   90.00
_cell.angle_gamma   90.00
#
_symmetry.space_group_name_H-M   'P 1'
#
loop_
_entity.id
_entity.type
_entity.pdbx_description
1 polymer ?
#
loop_
_entity_poly.entity_id
_entity_poly.type
_entity_poly.pdbx_seq_one_letter_code
_entity_poly.pdbx_strand_id
1 'polypeptide(L)'
;MTGTATVVGAGIGGLATAIGLRRAGWTVTVLERRTELERYGAAFGIHPTAQSALDRLGVGDALRDHAVPYRDAHIRTPAGRPLARLRLERIESKAGRPELLISRPYLLDALLAGLDAFGDVPLQLGERVTDVDALTAGQDLVIGADGIRSAVRTARFGDRSGPRRVGTVAWIGIADFESPVHGETWGSGRFFGLTPVEPGRTNWYATVPEATTAEELRASFTGWHDPIPRILDATDPATWIRYEMRHLYPALPSFVSADARPASRVPTGARPAPVALVGDAAHAMTPNLGQGACTAILDADALTRALAAAPPGPAGIAGALRAYDAERRRSAQRTAFGSRTLHRFMSTERTRLRDAAVRLLPG
;
A
#
# COMPACT_ATOMS: atom_id res chain seq x y z
N MET A 1 -13.91 -28.77 -0.21
CA MET A 1 -13.97 -27.37 0.27
C MET A 1 -12.85 -27.20 1.27
N THR A 2 -12.03 -26.18 1.09
CA THR A 2 -10.82 -25.97 1.90
C THR A 2 -11.07 -25.21 3.21
N GLY A 3 -12.18 -24.49 3.34
CA GLY A 3 -12.58 -23.76 4.55
C GLY A 3 -13.34 -22.45 4.23
N THR A 4 -13.76 -21.77 5.29
CA THR A 4 -14.44 -20.47 5.25
C THR A 4 -13.51 -19.38 5.75
N ALA A 5 -13.46 -18.24 5.05
CA ALA A 5 -12.64 -17.10 5.42
C ALA A 5 -13.40 -15.79 5.31
N THR A 6 -13.22 -14.92 6.29
CA THR A 6 -13.70 -13.54 6.23
C THR A 6 -12.52 -12.59 6.11
N VAL A 7 -12.57 -11.72 5.09
CA VAL A 7 -11.60 -10.64 4.85
C VAL A 7 -12.19 -9.32 5.32
N VAL A 8 -11.55 -8.68 6.28
CA VAL A 8 -11.97 -7.38 6.82
C VAL A 8 -11.20 -6.27 6.14
N GLY A 9 -11.87 -5.51 5.28
CA GLY A 9 -11.34 -4.42 4.47
C GLY A 9 -11.21 -4.76 2.99
N ALA A 10 -11.83 -3.94 2.13
CA ALA A 10 -11.80 -4.05 0.67
C ALA A 10 -10.76 -3.11 0.01
N GLY A 11 -9.62 -2.86 0.68
CA GLY A 11 -8.46 -2.23 0.07
C GLY A 11 -7.70 -3.20 -0.84
N ILE A 12 -6.62 -2.72 -1.47
CA ILE A 12 -5.77 -3.49 -2.41
C ILE A 12 -5.37 -4.85 -1.82
N GLY A 13 -4.85 -4.86 -0.57
CA GLY A 13 -4.43 -6.11 0.08
C GLY A 13 -5.58 -7.06 0.39
N GLY A 14 -6.74 -6.53 0.79
CA GLY A 14 -7.93 -7.31 1.10
C GLY A 14 -8.52 -7.97 -0.14
N LEU A 15 -8.75 -7.20 -1.21
CA LEU A 15 -9.26 -7.72 -2.48
C LEU A 15 -8.31 -8.76 -3.10
N ALA A 16 -6.99 -8.44 -3.14
CA ALA A 16 -5.99 -9.39 -3.61
C ALA A 16 -6.00 -10.71 -2.80
N THR A 17 -6.16 -10.62 -1.47
CA THR A 17 -6.26 -11.79 -0.60
C THR A 17 -7.55 -12.58 -0.86
N ALA A 18 -8.69 -11.90 -1.01
CA ALA A 18 -9.97 -12.55 -1.30
C ALA A 18 -9.92 -13.31 -2.64
N ILE A 19 -9.38 -12.71 -3.69
CA ILE A 19 -9.17 -13.36 -4.98
C ILE A 19 -8.31 -14.62 -4.81
N GLY A 20 -7.15 -14.50 -4.15
CA GLY A 20 -6.23 -15.62 -3.97
C GLY A 20 -6.82 -16.76 -3.13
N LEU A 21 -7.56 -16.47 -2.07
CA LEU A 21 -8.28 -17.45 -1.27
C LEU A 21 -9.37 -18.15 -2.08
N ARG A 22 -10.15 -17.39 -2.85
CA ARG A 22 -11.20 -17.99 -3.68
C ARG A 22 -10.62 -18.88 -4.76
N ARG A 23 -9.51 -18.48 -5.40
CA ARG A 23 -8.75 -19.35 -6.34
C ARG A 23 -8.23 -20.63 -5.69
N ALA A 24 -7.87 -20.57 -4.41
CA ALA A 24 -7.45 -21.73 -3.61
C ALA A 24 -8.63 -22.58 -3.11
N GLY A 25 -9.87 -22.30 -3.52
CA GLY A 25 -11.07 -23.09 -3.21
C GLY A 25 -11.74 -22.73 -1.88
N TRP A 26 -11.37 -21.63 -1.25
CA TRP A 26 -12.02 -21.14 -0.02
C TRP A 26 -13.38 -20.51 -0.31
N THR A 27 -14.31 -20.64 0.62
CA THR A 27 -15.51 -19.80 0.68
C THR A 27 -15.13 -18.49 1.36
N VAL A 28 -15.27 -17.36 0.64
CA VAL A 28 -14.77 -16.06 1.09
C VAL A 28 -15.90 -15.05 1.18
N THR A 29 -15.90 -14.25 2.26
CA THR A 29 -16.73 -13.04 2.39
C THR A 29 -15.82 -11.85 2.66
N VAL A 30 -16.06 -10.71 1.99
CA VAL A 30 -15.32 -9.47 2.21
C VAL A 30 -16.23 -8.45 2.89
N LEU A 31 -15.76 -7.88 4.01
CA LEU A 31 -16.47 -6.84 4.76
C LEU A 31 -15.74 -5.51 4.61
N GLU A 32 -16.43 -4.47 4.18
CA GLU A 32 -15.87 -3.11 4.08
C GLU A 32 -16.74 -2.11 4.84
N ARG A 33 -16.12 -1.33 5.71
CA ARG A 33 -16.82 -0.35 6.56
C ARG A 33 -17.40 0.84 5.80
N ARG A 34 -16.87 1.15 4.60
CA ARG A 34 -17.36 2.23 3.76
C ARG A 34 -18.56 1.74 2.94
N THR A 35 -19.47 2.64 2.67
CA THR A 35 -20.61 2.39 1.79
C THR A 35 -20.22 2.43 0.31
N GLU A 36 -19.07 3.03 -0.01
CA GLU A 36 -18.50 3.12 -1.33
C GLU A 36 -16.97 2.91 -1.27
N LEU A 37 -16.39 2.31 -2.30
CA LEU A 37 -14.95 2.17 -2.39
C LEU A 37 -14.31 3.46 -2.90
N GLU A 38 -13.20 3.86 -2.28
CA GLU A 38 -12.47 5.06 -2.71
C GLU A 38 -11.85 4.87 -4.08
N ARG A 39 -12.43 5.52 -5.08
CA ARG A 39 -11.95 5.55 -6.47
C ARG A 39 -11.13 6.80 -6.81
N TYR A 40 -10.46 7.37 -5.83
CA TYR A 40 -9.55 8.49 -6.02
C TYR A 40 -8.20 8.18 -5.37
N GLY A 41 -7.16 8.83 -5.84
CA GLY A 41 -5.82 8.67 -5.27
C GLY A 41 -4.72 8.73 -6.31
N ALA A 42 -3.50 8.75 -5.80
CA ALA A 42 -2.26 8.81 -6.54
C ALA A 42 -2.02 7.62 -7.46
N ALA A 43 -1.07 7.80 -8.34
CA ALA A 43 -0.43 6.69 -9.03
C ALA A 43 0.41 5.86 -8.04
N PHE A 44 0.43 4.54 -8.25
CA PHE A 44 1.30 3.59 -7.57
C PHE A 44 2.35 3.05 -8.52
N GLY A 45 3.58 2.88 -8.01
CA GLY A 45 4.55 2.05 -8.64
C GLY A 45 4.25 0.57 -8.36
N ILE A 46 4.10 -0.23 -9.40
CA ILE A 46 3.94 -1.68 -9.31
C ILE A 46 5.22 -2.35 -9.76
N HIS A 47 6.04 -2.70 -8.78
CA HIS A 47 7.32 -3.36 -8.97
C HIS A 47 7.14 -4.75 -9.63
N PRO A 48 8.09 -5.23 -10.44
CA PRO A 48 8.01 -6.52 -11.14
C PRO A 48 7.60 -7.72 -10.27
N THR A 49 8.05 -7.78 -9.02
CA THR A 49 7.65 -8.84 -8.09
C THR A 49 6.16 -8.80 -7.74
N ALA A 50 5.59 -7.60 -7.57
CA ALA A 50 4.17 -7.42 -7.33
C ALA A 50 3.35 -7.67 -8.59
N GLN A 51 3.86 -7.33 -9.80
CA GLN A 51 3.25 -7.71 -11.07
C GLN A 51 3.15 -9.23 -11.18
N SER A 52 4.23 -9.97 -10.86
CA SER A 52 4.21 -11.44 -10.87
C SER A 52 3.22 -12.03 -9.87
N ALA A 53 3.01 -11.37 -8.72
CA ALA A 53 1.97 -11.76 -7.77
C ALA A 53 0.55 -11.52 -8.35
N LEU A 54 0.32 -10.38 -9.00
CA LEU A 54 -0.95 -10.09 -9.69
C LEU A 54 -1.21 -11.04 -10.87
N ASP A 55 -0.16 -11.47 -11.59
CA ASP A 55 -0.28 -12.51 -12.62
C ASP A 55 -0.80 -13.83 -12.02
N ARG A 56 -0.24 -14.27 -10.88
CA ARG A 56 -0.71 -15.47 -10.16
C ARG A 56 -2.14 -15.35 -9.66
N LEU A 57 -2.54 -14.13 -9.26
CA LEU A 57 -3.92 -13.83 -8.86
C LEU A 57 -4.88 -13.73 -10.07
N GLY A 58 -4.36 -13.70 -11.30
CA GLY A 58 -5.16 -13.64 -12.53
C GLY A 58 -5.68 -12.25 -12.88
N VAL A 59 -5.09 -11.19 -12.31
CA VAL A 59 -5.46 -9.78 -12.57
C VAL A 59 -4.34 -8.98 -13.25
N GLY A 60 -3.23 -9.64 -13.63
CA GLY A 60 -2.06 -8.98 -14.18
C GLY A 60 -2.31 -8.35 -15.56
N ASP A 61 -3.10 -8.98 -16.41
CA ASP A 61 -3.43 -8.44 -17.76
C ASP A 61 -4.27 -7.16 -17.65
N ALA A 62 -5.34 -7.20 -16.86
CA ALA A 62 -6.19 -6.03 -16.61
C ALA A 62 -5.40 -4.84 -16.01
N LEU A 63 -4.37 -5.12 -15.19
CA LEU A 63 -3.45 -4.09 -14.71
C LEU A 63 -2.66 -3.47 -15.88
N ARG A 64 -2.09 -4.28 -16.77
CA ARG A 64 -1.23 -3.81 -17.87
C ARG A 64 -1.95 -2.96 -18.89
N ASP A 65 -3.25 -3.17 -19.09
CA ASP A 65 -4.08 -2.41 -20.03
C ASP A 65 -4.13 -0.91 -19.70
N HIS A 66 -3.93 -0.55 -18.44
CA HIS A 66 -4.00 0.83 -17.94
C HIS A 66 -2.70 1.36 -17.33
N ALA A 67 -1.69 0.52 -17.20
CA ALA A 67 -0.44 0.89 -16.56
C ALA A 67 0.57 1.49 -17.55
N VAL A 68 1.36 2.46 -17.07
CA VAL A 68 2.41 3.12 -17.87
C VAL A 68 3.78 2.65 -17.40
N PRO A 69 4.70 2.24 -18.31
CA PRO A 69 6.06 1.91 -17.94
C PRO A 69 6.81 3.12 -17.38
N TYR A 70 7.50 2.94 -16.24
CA TYR A 70 8.29 3.99 -15.62
C TYR A 70 9.78 3.68 -15.83
N ARG A 71 10.42 4.43 -16.72
CA ARG A 71 11.81 4.17 -17.16
C ARG A 71 12.78 5.30 -16.90
N ASP A 72 12.29 6.53 -16.75
CA ASP A 72 13.13 7.69 -16.54
C ASP A 72 12.66 8.53 -15.37
N ALA A 73 13.56 8.75 -14.41
CA ALA A 73 13.28 9.59 -13.26
C ALA A 73 14.58 10.17 -12.69
N HIS A 74 14.49 11.40 -12.21
CA HIS A 74 15.62 12.10 -11.65
C HIS A 74 15.28 12.69 -10.28
N ILE A 75 16.29 12.77 -9.43
CA ILE A 75 16.23 13.61 -8.23
C ILE A 75 16.87 14.94 -8.59
N ARG A 76 16.16 16.04 -8.29
CA ARG A 76 16.58 17.41 -8.59
C ARG A 76 16.60 18.30 -7.37
N THR A 77 17.30 19.42 -7.46
CA THR A 77 17.18 20.56 -6.52
C THR A 77 15.97 21.43 -6.88
N PRO A 78 15.51 22.32 -5.98
CA PRO A 78 14.47 23.32 -6.30
C PRO A 78 14.74 24.18 -7.54
N ALA A 79 16.01 24.41 -7.86
CA ALA A 79 16.44 25.14 -9.08
C ALA A 79 16.52 24.23 -10.34
N GLY A 80 16.00 23.00 -10.28
CA GLY A 80 15.97 22.05 -11.41
C GLY A 80 17.30 21.33 -11.70
N ARG A 81 18.37 21.62 -10.95
CA ARG A 81 19.67 20.96 -11.18
C ARG A 81 19.61 19.49 -10.79
N PRO A 82 20.03 18.53 -11.64
CA PRO A 82 20.02 17.11 -11.31
C PRO A 82 20.98 16.80 -10.16
N LEU A 83 20.54 15.96 -9.25
CA LEU A 83 21.32 15.37 -8.16
C LEU A 83 21.68 13.92 -8.46
N ALA A 84 20.70 13.13 -8.91
CA ALA A 84 20.87 11.74 -9.29
C ALA A 84 19.85 11.34 -10.35
N ARG A 85 20.15 10.30 -11.13
CA ARG A 85 19.20 9.58 -11.98
C ARG A 85 18.82 8.27 -11.31
N LEU A 86 17.53 7.94 -11.27
CA LEU A 86 17.06 6.65 -10.79
C LEU A 86 17.23 5.62 -11.92
N ARG A 87 18.02 4.57 -11.68
CA ARG A 87 18.30 3.53 -12.68
C ARG A 87 17.16 2.50 -12.78
N LEU A 88 16.00 2.93 -13.22
CA LEU A 88 14.84 2.08 -13.38
C LEU A 88 15.05 0.99 -14.43
N GLU A 89 15.89 1.24 -15.44
CA GLU A 89 16.32 0.26 -16.42
C GLU A 89 17.05 -0.96 -15.81
N ARG A 90 17.69 -0.80 -14.65
CA ARG A 90 18.27 -1.94 -13.91
C ARG A 90 17.21 -2.85 -13.31
N ILE A 91 16.07 -2.29 -12.93
CA ILE A 91 14.92 -3.08 -12.45
C ILE A 91 14.41 -3.91 -13.62
N GLU A 92 14.18 -3.27 -14.78
CA GLU A 92 13.73 -3.92 -16.00
C GLU A 92 14.69 -5.01 -16.46
N SER A 93 15.99 -4.73 -16.53
CA SER A 93 17.01 -5.70 -16.98
C SER A 93 17.13 -6.93 -16.07
N LYS A 94 16.94 -6.76 -14.74
CA LYS A 94 17.00 -7.88 -13.79
C LYS A 94 15.73 -8.73 -13.75
N ALA A 95 14.59 -8.09 -13.94
CA ALA A 95 13.28 -8.72 -13.76
C ALA A 95 12.60 -9.11 -15.08
N GLY A 96 13.16 -8.69 -16.23
CA GLY A 96 12.58 -8.91 -17.57
C GLY A 96 11.33 -8.05 -17.85
N ARG A 97 10.99 -7.12 -16.95
CA ARG A 97 9.85 -6.20 -17.12
C ARG A 97 10.08 -4.89 -16.36
N PRO A 98 9.56 -3.75 -16.85
CA PRO A 98 9.71 -2.45 -16.19
C PRO A 98 8.89 -2.36 -14.90
N GLU A 99 9.20 -1.38 -14.07
CA GLU A 99 8.24 -0.87 -13.10
C GLU A 99 7.07 -0.21 -13.83
N LEU A 100 5.84 -0.49 -13.39
CA LEU A 100 4.63 0.07 -13.95
C LEU A 100 4.04 1.09 -12.98
N LEU A 101 3.52 2.19 -13.50
CA LEU A 101 2.69 3.12 -12.75
C LEU A 101 1.24 2.94 -13.15
N ILE A 102 0.36 2.94 -12.18
CA ILE A 102 -1.08 2.82 -12.38
C ILE A 102 -1.81 3.72 -11.38
N SER A 103 -2.91 4.32 -11.79
CA SER A 103 -3.76 5.05 -10.86
C SER A 103 -4.46 4.10 -9.88
N ARG A 104 -4.73 4.58 -8.67
CA ARG A 104 -5.43 3.78 -7.66
C ARG A 104 -6.80 3.28 -8.12
N PRO A 105 -7.65 4.09 -8.78
CA PRO A 105 -8.92 3.63 -9.31
C PRO A 105 -8.79 2.40 -10.22
N TYR A 106 -7.89 2.45 -11.21
CA TYR A 106 -7.72 1.34 -12.15
C TYR A 106 -7.19 0.07 -11.49
N LEU A 107 -6.24 0.18 -10.55
CA LEU A 107 -5.81 -1.00 -9.78
C LEU A 107 -6.95 -1.60 -8.98
N LEU A 108 -7.78 -0.76 -8.37
CA LEU A 108 -8.94 -1.20 -7.60
C LEU A 108 -9.98 -1.85 -8.49
N ASP A 109 -10.28 -1.24 -9.65
CA ASP A 109 -11.24 -1.77 -10.62
C ASP A 109 -10.77 -3.12 -11.21
N ALA A 110 -9.48 -3.29 -11.50
CA ALA A 110 -8.91 -4.56 -11.94
C ALA A 110 -9.07 -5.66 -10.86
N LEU A 111 -8.85 -5.32 -9.59
CA LEU A 111 -9.06 -6.26 -8.48
C LEU A 111 -10.54 -6.59 -8.28
N LEU A 112 -11.43 -5.61 -8.37
CA LEU A 112 -12.87 -5.83 -8.27
C LEU A 112 -13.38 -6.72 -9.41
N ALA A 113 -13.00 -6.43 -10.64
CA ALA A 113 -13.36 -7.28 -11.79
C ALA A 113 -12.85 -8.71 -11.62
N GLY A 114 -11.63 -8.87 -11.09
CA GLY A 114 -11.07 -10.19 -10.77
C GLY A 114 -11.83 -10.93 -9.65
N LEU A 115 -12.41 -10.21 -8.69
CA LEU A 115 -13.25 -10.77 -7.64
C LEU A 115 -14.64 -11.14 -8.17
N ASP A 116 -15.24 -10.23 -8.92
CA ASP A 116 -16.60 -10.38 -9.49
C ASP A 116 -16.68 -11.54 -10.50
N ALA A 117 -15.56 -11.84 -11.18
CA ALA A 117 -15.48 -12.97 -12.11
C ALA A 117 -15.77 -14.35 -11.47
N PHE A 118 -15.67 -14.49 -10.14
CA PHE A 118 -16.08 -15.72 -9.46
C PHE A 118 -17.60 -15.83 -9.26
N GLY A 119 -18.32 -14.73 -9.19
CA GLY A 119 -19.79 -14.68 -9.06
C GLY A 119 -20.34 -15.11 -7.70
N ASP A 120 -19.50 -15.58 -6.77
CA ASP A 120 -19.91 -16.16 -5.50
C ASP A 120 -19.13 -15.62 -4.27
N VAL A 121 -18.43 -14.51 -4.40
CA VAL A 121 -17.73 -13.85 -3.29
C VAL A 121 -18.49 -12.61 -2.84
N PRO A 122 -19.25 -12.65 -1.74
CA PRO A 122 -19.95 -11.48 -1.24
C PRO A 122 -18.98 -10.36 -0.84
N LEU A 123 -19.15 -9.16 -1.41
CA LEU A 123 -18.54 -7.93 -0.95
C LEU A 123 -19.61 -7.08 -0.24
N GLN A 124 -19.55 -7.03 1.08
CA GLN A 124 -20.50 -6.32 1.92
C GLN A 124 -19.94 -4.94 2.28
N LEU A 125 -20.51 -3.91 1.66
CA LEU A 125 -20.18 -2.51 1.94
C LEU A 125 -21.00 -1.98 3.12
N GLY A 126 -20.47 -0.99 3.85
CA GLY A 126 -21.12 -0.43 5.04
C GLY A 126 -20.91 -1.25 6.31
N GLU A 127 -20.25 -2.42 6.20
CA GLU A 127 -20.07 -3.36 7.30
C GLU A 127 -18.81 -3.04 8.13
N ARG A 128 -19.02 -2.40 9.27
CA ARG A 128 -17.96 -2.09 10.23
C ARG A 128 -17.81 -3.21 11.25
N VAL A 129 -16.67 -3.89 11.23
CA VAL A 129 -16.32 -4.88 12.26
C VAL A 129 -15.94 -4.15 13.56
N THR A 130 -16.75 -4.34 14.59
CA THR A 130 -16.54 -3.80 15.96
C THR A 130 -16.23 -4.90 16.96
N ASP A 131 -16.73 -6.11 16.74
CA ASP A 131 -16.48 -7.30 17.56
C ASP A 131 -15.75 -8.36 16.73
N VAL A 132 -14.42 -8.38 16.88
CA VAL A 132 -13.55 -9.34 16.18
C VAL A 132 -13.69 -10.75 16.75
N ASP A 133 -14.04 -10.88 18.03
CA ASP A 133 -14.22 -12.18 18.68
C ASP A 133 -15.47 -12.88 18.16
N ALA A 134 -16.56 -12.15 18.05
CA ALA A 134 -17.79 -12.64 17.42
C ALA A 134 -17.55 -13.03 15.95
N LEU A 135 -16.78 -12.23 15.21
CA LEU A 135 -16.45 -12.51 13.81
C LEU A 135 -15.65 -13.82 13.64
N THR A 136 -14.76 -14.12 14.57
CA THR A 136 -13.95 -15.36 14.50
C THR A 136 -14.74 -16.61 14.86
N ALA A 137 -15.90 -16.49 15.46
CA ALA A 137 -16.76 -17.63 15.75
C ALA A 137 -17.38 -18.17 14.45
N GLY A 138 -17.17 -19.47 14.16
CA GLY A 138 -17.74 -20.13 12.99
C GLY A 138 -16.98 -19.92 11.67
N GLN A 139 -15.80 -19.28 11.70
CA GLN A 139 -14.88 -19.18 10.57
C GLN A 139 -13.69 -20.12 10.77
N ASP A 140 -13.05 -20.51 9.66
CA ASP A 140 -11.77 -21.22 9.73
C ASP A 140 -10.58 -20.26 9.74
N LEU A 141 -10.76 -19.02 9.19
CA LEU A 141 -9.73 -17.99 9.09
C LEU A 141 -10.34 -16.58 9.00
N VAL A 142 -9.75 -15.62 9.68
CA VAL A 142 -10.06 -14.20 9.51
C VAL A 142 -8.82 -13.44 9.03
N ILE A 143 -8.99 -12.61 8.01
CA ILE A 143 -7.94 -11.76 7.45
C ILE A 143 -8.21 -10.31 7.83
N GLY A 144 -7.30 -9.69 8.59
CA GLY A 144 -7.31 -8.26 8.86
C GLY A 144 -6.60 -7.48 7.75
N ALA A 145 -7.36 -6.83 6.88
CA ALA A 145 -6.93 -5.96 5.80
C ALA A 145 -7.50 -4.53 5.95
N ASP A 146 -7.88 -4.17 7.17
CA ASP A 146 -8.65 -2.98 7.55
C ASP A 146 -7.79 -1.72 7.75
N GLY A 147 -6.58 -1.74 7.21
CA GLY A 147 -5.71 -0.58 7.06
C GLY A 147 -4.99 -0.16 8.35
N ILE A 148 -4.36 1.00 8.31
CA ILE A 148 -3.47 1.48 9.39
C ILE A 148 -4.16 1.59 10.77
N ARG A 149 -5.49 1.81 10.80
CA ARG A 149 -6.31 1.85 12.04
C ARG A 149 -7.04 0.53 12.29
N SER A 150 -6.41 -0.59 11.97
CA SER A 150 -6.99 -1.92 12.04
C SER A 150 -7.58 -2.25 13.41
N ALA A 151 -8.88 -2.56 13.44
CA ALA A 151 -9.57 -3.09 14.59
C ALA A 151 -9.15 -4.56 14.85
N VAL A 152 -8.93 -5.33 13.79
CA VAL A 152 -8.47 -6.72 13.86
C VAL A 152 -7.10 -6.80 14.54
N ARG A 153 -6.15 -5.93 14.13
CA ARG A 153 -4.85 -5.83 14.79
C ARG A 153 -4.97 -5.51 16.27
N THR A 154 -5.75 -4.46 16.59
CA THR A 154 -5.93 -4.01 17.99
C THR A 154 -6.52 -5.11 18.86
N ALA A 155 -7.53 -5.82 18.38
CA ALA A 155 -8.16 -6.91 19.12
C ALA A 155 -7.21 -8.08 19.39
N ARG A 156 -6.28 -8.39 18.46
CA ARG A 156 -5.37 -9.56 18.57
C ARG A 156 -4.02 -9.23 19.18
N PHE A 157 -3.48 -8.04 18.95
CA PHE A 157 -2.13 -7.64 19.38
C PHE A 157 -2.12 -6.50 20.40
N GLY A 158 -3.29 -5.96 20.75
CA GLY A 158 -3.45 -4.83 21.67
C GLY A 158 -3.01 -3.49 21.05
N ASP A 159 -2.97 -2.45 21.89
CA ASP A 159 -2.74 -1.05 21.48
C ASP A 159 -1.26 -0.65 21.37
N ARG A 160 -0.35 -1.56 21.69
CA ARG A 160 1.08 -1.26 21.72
C ARG A 160 1.57 -0.81 20.34
N SER A 161 1.15 -1.51 19.28
CA SER A 161 1.48 -1.18 17.88
C SER A 161 0.33 -0.39 17.27
N GLY A 162 0.58 0.86 16.90
CA GLY A 162 -0.44 1.74 16.37
C GLY A 162 0.10 2.78 15.40
N PRO A 163 -0.80 3.55 14.76
CA PRO A 163 -0.40 4.60 13.83
C PRO A 163 0.31 5.74 14.55
N ARG A 164 1.50 6.09 14.07
CA ARG A 164 2.30 7.24 14.54
C ARG A 164 2.44 8.26 13.43
N ARG A 165 2.25 9.54 13.76
CA ARG A 165 2.45 10.68 12.85
C ARG A 165 3.94 10.90 12.63
N VAL A 166 4.31 11.41 11.45
CA VAL A 166 5.69 11.79 11.14
C VAL A 166 5.88 13.31 11.04
N GLY A 167 4.86 14.10 11.35
CA GLY A 167 4.91 15.56 11.33
C GLY A 167 4.94 16.15 9.91
N THR A 168 4.43 15.40 8.94
CA THR A 168 4.41 15.79 7.54
C THR A 168 3.05 15.49 6.94
N VAL A 169 2.58 16.39 6.08
CA VAL A 169 1.36 16.25 5.29
C VAL A 169 1.75 15.96 3.84
N ALA A 170 1.08 15.01 3.24
CA ALA A 170 1.18 14.76 1.81
C ALA A 170 -0.03 15.35 1.08
N TRP A 171 0.24 15.96 -0.05
CA TRP A 171 -0.72 16.44 -1.02
C TRP A 171 -0.52 15.71 -2.33
N ILE A 172 -1.61 15.39 -3.01
CA ILE A 172 -1.59 14.63 -4.25
C ILE A 172 -2.65 15.19 -5.18
N GLY A 173 -2.33 15.21 -6.46
CA GLY A 173 -3.28 15.57 -7.52
C GLY A 173 -2.84 15.05 -8.87
N ILE A 174 -3.67 15.28 -9.85
CA ILE A 174 -3.42 14.91 -11.25
C ILE A 174 -3.57 16.17 -12.09
N ALA A 175 -2.60 16.42 -12.96
CA ALA A 175 -2.65 17.47 -13.96
C ALA A 175 -3.01 16.87 -15.32
N ASP A 176 -3.90 17.55 -16.06
CA ASP A 176 -4.36 17.12 -17.37
C ASP A 176 -3.41 17.56 -18.50
N PHE A 177 -2.12 17.39 -18.26
CA PHE A 177 -1.06 17.51 -19.26
C PHE A 177 0.13 16.61 -18.88
N GLU A 178 0.93 16.25 -19.86
CA GLU A 178 2.14 15.45 -19.65
C GLU A 178 3.31 16.33 -19.23
N SER A 179 3.93 15.98 -18.11
CA SER A 179 5.14 16.64 -17.63
C SER A 179 6.36 16.26 -18.47
N PRO A 180 7.17 17.24 -18.91
CA PRO A 180 8.43 16.94 -19.61
C PRO A 180 9.50 16.36 -18.69
N VAL A 181 9.27 16.36 -17.38
CA VAL A 181 10.23 15.84 -16.37
C VAL A 181 9.52 14.92 -15.38
N HIS A 182 10.17 13.82 -15.02
CA HIS A 182 9.71 12.88 -14.01
C HIS A 182 10.73 12.70 -12.90
N GLY A 183 10.27 12.19 -11.76
CA GLY A 183 11.05 11.97 -10.55
C GLY A 183 10.71 12.97 -9.46
N GLU A 184 11.68 13.30 -8.63
CA GLU A 184 11.46 14.09 -7.43
C GLU A 184 12.36 15.32 -7.36
N THR A 185 11.85 16.39 -6.80
CA THR A 185 12.59 17.61 -6.48
C THR A 185 12.63 17.79 -4.97
N TRP A 186 13.81 17.80 -4.39
CA TRP A 186 14.03 17.81 -2.94
C TRP A 186 14.51 19.18 -2.45
N GLY A 187 13.67 19.85 -1.64
CA GLY A 187 13.99 21.12 -0.96
C GLY A 187 14.35 20.92 0.51
N SER A 188 14.32 22.00 1.27
CA SER A 188 14.49 22.00 2.73
C SER A 188 13.17 21.61 3.40
N GLY A 189 13.12 20.46 4.08
CA GLY A 189 11.93 19.98 4.79
C GLY A 189 10.73 19.62 3.90
N ARG A 190 10.85 19.67 2.57
CA ARG A 190 9.76 19.43 1.63
C ARG A 190 10.26 18.85 0.32
N PHE A 191 9.39 18.14 -0.38
CA PHE A 191 9.69 17.68 -1.74
C PHE A 191 8.45 17.67 -2.62
N PHE A 192 8.68 17.63 -3.94
CA PHE A 192 7.66 17.52 -4.96
C PHE A 192 8.01 16.40 -5.93
N GLY A 193 7.08 15.51 -6.22
CA GLY A 193 7.28 14.40 -7.14
C GLY A 193 6.33 14.48 -8.33
N LEU A 194 6.83 14.00 -9.48
CA LEU A 194 6.11 13.96 -10.76
C LEU A 194 6.27 12.58 -11.37
N THR A 195 5.16 11.96 -11.71
CA THR A 195 5.17 10.67 -12.40
C THR A 195 4.11 10.66 -13.50
N PRO A 196 4.34 9.94 -14.60
CA PRO A 196 3.23 9.66 -15.51
C PRO A 196 2.16 8.84 -14.80
N VAL A 197 0.91 8.92 -15.22
CA VAL A 197 -0.19 8.12 -14.69
C VAL A 197 -1.04 7.53 -15.79
N GLU A 198 -1.27 8.28 -16.83
CA GLU A 198 -2.02 7.96 -18.04
C GLU A 198 -1.44 8.78 -19.19
N PRO A 199 -1.66 8.40 -20.48
CA PRO A 199 -1.26 9.23 -21.61
C PRO A 199 -1.83 10.66 -21.50
N GLY A 200 -0.97 11.65 -21.61
CA GLY A 200 -1.35 13.07 -21.50
C GLY A 200 -1.63 13.58 -20.09
N ARG A 201 -1.39 12.78 -19.04
CA ARG A 201 -1.68 13.17 -17.64
C ARG A 201 -0.47 12.94 -16.72
N THR A 202 -0.31 13.81 -15.75
CA THR A 202 0.76 13.74 -14.76
C THR A 202 0.18 13.63 -13.36
N ASN A 203 0.55 12.59 -12.65
CA ASN A 203 0.36 12.52 -11.20
C ASN A 203 1.45 13.33 -10.52
N TRP A 204 1.05 14.18 -9.58
CA TRP A 204 1.98 14.92 -8.72
C TRP A 204 1.70 14.63 -7.25
N TYR A 205 2.75 14.67 -6.46
CA TYR A 205 2.66 14.57 -5.01
C TYR A 205 3.67 15.50 -4.35
N ALA A 206 3.27 16.10 -3.24
CA ALA A 206 4.10 17.02 -2.48
C ALA A 206 4.06 16.67 -1.00
N THR A 207 5.16 16.88 -0.30
CA THR A 207 5.18 16.81 1.16
C THR A 207 5.66 18.13 1.74
N VAL A 208 4.95 18.55 2.77
CA VAL A 208 5.17 19.81 3.47
C VAL A 208 4.99 19.61 4.98
N PRO A 209 5.46 20.52 5.83
CA PRO A 209 5.16 20.50 7.26
C PRO A 209 3.64 20.46 7.53
N GLU A 210 3.25 20.03 8.73
CA GLU A 210 1.86 19.97 9.19
C GLU A 210 1.14 21.32 9.09
N ALA A 211 -0.20 21.26 9.00
CA ALA A 211 -1.11 22.40 9.00
C ALA A 211 -1.02 23.33 7.79
N THR A 212 -0.62 22.82 6.63
CA THR A 212 -0.56 23.60 5.39
C THR A 212 -1.92 23.61 4.67
N THR A 213 -2.37 24.79 4.22
CA THR A 213 -3.52 24.98 3.32
C THR A 213 -3.09 24.85 1.85
N ALA A 214 -4.04 24.89 0.91
CA ALA A 214 -3.74 24.87 -0.52
C ALA A 214 -2.93 26.10 -0.97
N GLU A 215 -3.24 27.29 -0.42
CA GLU A 215 -2.48 28.52 -0.68
C GLU A 215 -1.06 28.43 -0.14
N GLU A 216 -0.90 27.93 1.07
CA GLU A 216 0.42 27.70 1.68
C GLU A 216 1.21 26.64 0.93
N LEU A 217 0.53 25.62 0.38
CA LEU A 217 1.17 24.64 -0.49
C LEU A 217 1.75 25.32 -1.74
N ARG A 218 0.96 26.12 -2.46
CA ARG A 218 1.44 26.89 -3.62
C ARG A 218 2.61 27.80 -3.26
N ALA A 219 2.47 28.56 -2.18
CA ALA A 219 3.53 29.44 -1.67
C ALA A 219 4.82 28.67 -1.33
N SER A 220 4.70 27.45 -0.84
CA SER A 220 5.84 26.59 -0.48
C SER A 220 6.70 26.19 -1.66
N PHE A 221 6.17 26.22 -2.89
CA PHE A 221 6.84 25.82 -4.12
C PHE A 221 7.05 26.99 -5.10
N THR A 222 6.77 28.22 -4.68
CA THR A 222 7.09 29.43 -5.44
C THR A 222 8.59 29.50 -5.72
N GLY A 223 8.97 29.80 -6.98
CA GLY A 223 10.36 29.87 -7.40
C GLY A 223 11.06 28.52 -7.59
N TRP A 224 10.33 27.40 -7.46
CA TRP A 224 10.85 26.10 -7.89
C TRP A 224 10.81 26.02 -9.42
N HIS A 225 11.60 25.11 -9.99
CA HIS A 225 11.71 24.92 -11.43
C HIS A 225 10.37 24.46 -12.07
N ASP A 226 10.19 24.81 -13.33
CA ASP A 226 9.07 24.33 -14.13
C ASP A 226 9.15 22.78 -14.30
N PRO A 227 8.01 22.05 -14.29
CA PRO A 227 6.64 22.55 -14.32
C PRO A 227 5.95 22.64 -12.95
N ILE A 228 6.64 22.64 -11.81
CA ILE A 228 6.04 22.53 -10.48
C ILE A 228 5.03 23.64 -10.20
N PRO A 229 5.37 24.94 -10.31
CA PRO A 229 4.39 26.02 -10.10
C PRO A 229 3.22 25.90 -11.08
N ARG A 230 3.50 25.64 -12.37
CA ARG A 230 2.48 25.50 -13.40
C ARG A 230 1.47 24.38 -13.10
N ILE A 231 1.92 23.26 -12.55
CA ILE A 231 1.05 22.14 -12.13
C ILE A 231 0.10 22.59 -11.02
N LEU A 232 0.63 23.26 -10.00
CA LEU A 232 -0.17 23.73 -8.88
C LEU A 232 -1.17 24.83 -9.29
N ASP A 233 -0.84 25.63 -10.31
CA ASP A 233 -1.74 26.67 -10.84
C ASP A 233 -2.80 26.09 -11.79
N ALA A 234 -2.44 25.04 -12.55
CA ALA A 234 -3.33 24.42 -13.53
C ALA A 234 -4.30 23.38 -12.92
N THR A 235 -4.15 23.02 -11.65
CA THR A 235 -5.00 22.02 -11.00
C THR A 235 -5.93 22.66 -9.96
N ASP A 236 -7.19 22.18 -9.92
CA ASP A 236 -8.18 22.65 -8.96
C ASP A 236 -7.88 22.09 -7.55
N PRO A 237 -7.64 22.94 -6.54
CA PRO A 237 -7.42 22.53 -5.16
C PRO A 237 -8.53 21.67 -4.56
N ALA A 238 -9.77 21.81 -5.04
CA ALA A 238 -10.89 21.00 -4.58
C ALA A 238 -10.73 19.50 -4.95
N THR A 239 -9.91 19.19 -5.95
CA THR A 239 -9.59 17.82 -6.37
C THR A 239 -8.37 17.24 -5.66
N TRP A 240 -7.64 18.06 -4.90
CA TRP A 240 -6.42 17.63 -4.25
C TRP A 240 -6.73 16.75 -3.03
N ILE A 241 -5.97 15.69 -2.90
CA ILE A 241 -6.06 14.80 -1.74
C ILE A 241 -5.00 15.20 -0.74
N ARG A 242 -5.44 15.52 0.48
CA ARG A 242 -4.56 15.86 1.60
C ARG A 242 -4.66 14.76 2.67
N TYR A 243 -3.52 14.24 3.12
CA TYR A 243 -3.50 13.32 4.25
C TYR A 243 -2.25 13.48 5.13
N GLU A 244 -2.42 13.24 6.42
CA GLU A 244 -1.31 13.17 7.37
C GLU A 244 -0.54 11.89 7.17
N MET A 245 0.76 12.01 6.96
CA MET A 245 1.63 10.85 6.83
C MET A 245 1.79 10.14 8.17
N ARG A 246 1.59 8.85 8.15
CA ARG A 246 1.67 7.97 9.33
C ARG A 246 2.39 6.68 8.97
N HIS A 247 2.89 6.00 9.99
CA HIS A 247 3.41 4.64 9.90
C HIS A 247 3.00 3.84 11.13
N LEU A 248 3.06 2.52 11.05
CA LEU A 248 2.84 1.64 12.20
C LEU A 248 4.10 1.56 13.07
N TYR A 249 3.96 1.79 14.38
CA TYR A 249 5.06 1.69 15.33
C TYR A 249 4.57 1.39 16.76
N PRO A 250 5.31 0.55 17.53
CA PRO A 250 6.40 -0.32 17.08
C PRO A 250 5.94 -1.38 16.07
N ALA A 251 6.90 -2.01 15.39
CA ALA A 251 6.60 -3.12 14.49
C ALA A 251 5.99 -4.30 15.24
N LEU A 252 5.07 -5.01 14.59
CA LEU A 252 4.41 -6.17 15.17
C LEU A 252 5.39 -7.34 15.39
N PRO A 253 5.25 -8.10 16.46
CA PRO A 253 6.06 -9.30 16.69
C PRO A 253 5.70 -10.44 15.74
N SER A 254 4.46 -10.45 15.23
CA SER A 254 3.92 -11.42 14.27
C SER A 254 2.82 -10.77 13.43
N PHE A 255 2.61 -11.26 12.21
CA PHE A 255 1.46 -10.90 11.37
C PHE A 255 0.30 -11.89 11.54
N VAL A 256 0.48 -12.91 12.36
CA VAL A 256 -0.53 -13.94 12.61
C VAL A 256 -0.77 -14.12 14.10
N SER A 257 -2.02 -14.39 14.46
CA SER A 257 -2.42 -14.78 15.80
C SER A 257 -3.10 -16.15 15.72
N ALA A 258 -2.41 -17.17 16.19
CA ALA A 258 -2.94 -18.54 16.27
C ALA A 258 -3.77 -18.73 17.55
N ASP A 259 -3.50 -17.92 18.58
CA ASP A 259 -4.17 -17.99 19.86
C ASP A 259 -5.21 -16.87 19.93
N ALA A 260 -6.47 -17.26 19.88
CA ALA A 260 -7.48 -16.41 20.43
C ALA A 260 -7.19 -16.30 21.94
N ARG A 261 -6.82 -15.11 22.41
CA ARG A 261 -7.04 -14.80 23.83
C ARG A 261 -8.54 -15.00 24.05
N PRO A 262 -8.94 -15.88 24.98
CA PRO A 262 -10.36 -16.02 25.25
C PRO A 262 -10.85 -14.66 25.73
N ALA A 263 -11.56 -13.94 24.84
CA ALA A 263 -12.39 -12.87 25.33
C ALA A 263 -13.46 -13.53 26.21
N SER A 264 -13.79 -12.89 27.31
CA SER A 264 -14.73 -13.38 28.31
C SER A 264 -16.18 -13.61 27.81
N ARG A 265 -16.41 -13.67 26.49
CA ARG A 265 -17.73 -13.72 25.85
C ARG A 265 -17.88 -14.72 24.70
N VAL A 266 -16.88 -15.59 24.43
CA VAL A 266 -17.09 -16.67 23.43
C VAL A 266 -17.95 -17.76 24.04
N PRO A 267 -19.02 -18.24 23.34
CA PRO A 267 -19.80 -19.36 23.82
C PRO A 267 -18.91 -20.55 24.13
N THR A 268 -19.14 -21.18 25.29
CA THR A 268 -18.39 -22.35 25.73
C THR A 268 -18.42 -23.43 24.65
N GLY A 269 -17.26 -23.69 24.01
CA GLY A 269 -17.07 -24.78 23.06
C GLY A 269 -16.60 -24.39 21.65
N ALA A 270 -16.73 -23.15 21.21
CA ALA A 270 -16.22 -22.72 19.91
C ALA A 270 -14.76 -22.25 20.00
N ARG A 271 -13.86 -22.88 19.27
CA ARG A 271 -12.48 -22.39 19.12
C ARG A 271 -12.51 -21.21 18.12
N PRO A 272 -12.08 -20.01 18.53
CA PRO A 272 -12.05 -18.88 17.61
C PRO A 272 -11.05 -19.10 16.49
N ALA A 273 -11.38 -18.62 15.28
CA ALA A 273 -10.51 -18.72 14.12
C ALA A 273 -9.18 -18.02 14.32
N PRO A 274 -8.08 -18.54 13.77
CA PRO A 274 -6.83 -17.83 13.67
C PRO A 274 -7.00 -16.58 12.78
N VAL A 275 -6.11 -15.59 13.00
CA VAL A 275 -6.12 -14.32 12.29
C VAL A 275 -4.79 -14.13 11.58
N ALA A 276 -4.84 -13.64 10.32
CA ALA A 276 -3.70 -13.10 9.61
C ALA A 276 -3.92 -11.62 9.29
N LEU A 277 -2.88 -10.80 9.40
CA LEU A 277 -2.89 -9.40 9.00
C LEU A 277 -2.15 -9.22 7.67
N VAL A 278 -2.67 -8.39 6.77
CA VAL A 278 -2.05 -8.05 5.48
C VAL A 278 -2.04 -6.53 5.26
N GLY A 279 -1.08 -6.05 4.48
CA GLY A 279 -0.96 -4.66 4.10
C GLY A 279 -0.80 -3.72 5.32
N ASP A 280 -1.46 -2.57 5.25
CA ASP A 280 -1.35 -1.52 6.28
C ASP A 280 -1.82 -1.96 7.68
N ALA A 281 -2.67 -2.97 7.78
CA ALA A 281 -3.03 -3.56 9.07
C ALA A 281 -1.82 -4.21 9.75
N ALA A 282 -0.89 -4.76 8.97
CA ALA A 282 0.32 -5.44 9.44
C ALA A 282 1.55 -4.53 9.53
N HIS A 283 1.74 -3.62 8.57
CA HIS A 283 3.02 -2.92 8.39
C HIS A 283 2.91 -1.53 7.74
N ALA A 284 1.84 -0.77 7.99
CA ALA A 284 1.68 0.57 7.41
C ALA A 284 2.96 1.39 7.46
N MET A 285 3.32 1.99 6.34
CA MET A 285 4.57 2.71 6.12
C MET A 285 4.36 4.09 5.51
N THR A 286 5.37 4.95 5.62
CA THR A 286 5.38 6.21 4.88
C THR A 286 5.49 5.93 3.37
N PRO A 287 4.99 6.81 2.48
CA PRO A 287 4.92 6.52 1.03
C PRO A 287 6.26 6.65 0.29
N ASN A 288 7.34 7.07 0.95
CA ASN A 288 8.60 7.49 0.32
C ASN A 288 9.31 6.44 -0.54
N LEU A 289 9.06 5.15 -0.33
CA LEU A 289 9.55 4.09 -1.22
C LEU A 289 8.51 3.66 -2.28
N GLY A 290 7.28 4.18 -2.26
CA GLY A 290 6.22 3.75 -3.17
C GLY A 290 5.79 2.28 -3.00
N GLN A 291 6.18 1.60 -1.91
CA GLN A 291 6.08 0.14 -1.78
C GLN A 291 4.87 -0.37 -0.98
N GLY A 292 3.99 0.51 -0.51
CA GLY A 292 2.85 0.10 0.33
C GLY A 292 1.92 -0.89 -0.36
N ALA A 293 1.44 -0.54 -1.56
CA ALA A 293 0.56 -1.39 -2.37
C ALA A 293 1.27 -2.69 -2.81
N CYS A 294 2.52 -2.59 -3.29
CA CYS A 294 3.31 -3.76 -3.66
C CYS A 294 3.48 -4.75 -2.50
N THR A 295 3.77 -4.24 -1.30
CA THR A 295 3.96 -5.08 -0.11
C THR A 295 2.66 -5.78 0.28
N ALA A 296 1.50 -5.09 0.18
CA ALA A 296 0.20 -5.68 0.44
C ALA A 296 -0.19 -6.77 -0.58
N ILE A 297 0.12 -6.57 -1.86
CA ILE A 297 -0.08 -7.57 -2.93
C ILE A 297 0.80 -8.81 -2.67
N LEU A 298 2.06 -8.60 -2.29
CA LEU A 298 2.98 -9.68 -1.96
C LEU A 298 2.55 -10.44 -0.70
N ASP A 299 1.91 -9.77 0.27
CA ASP A 299 1.34 -10.45 1.43
C ASP A 299 0.18 -11.36 1.02
N ALA A 300 -0.72 -10.85 0.18
CA ALA A 300 -1.85 -11.62 -0.34
C ALA A 300 -1.38 -12.88 -1.08
N ASP A 301 -0.41 -12.73 -1.99
CA ASP A 301 0.18 -13.84 -2.73
C ASP A 301 0.85 -14.87 -1.81
N ALA A 302 1.67 -14.44 -0.86
CA ALA A 302 2.38 -15.33 0.04
C ALA A 302 1.42 -16.12 0.96
N LEU A 303 0.42 -15.44 1.52
CA LEU A 303 -0.59 -16.04 2.38
C LEU A 303 -1.41 -17.08 1.62
N THR A 304 -1.89 -16.72 0.43
CA THR A 304 -2.78 -17.60 -0.35
C THR A 304 -2.02 -18.80 -0.94
N ARG A 305 -0.76 -18.62 -1.36
CA ARG A 305 0.10 -19.74 -1.77
C ARG A 305 0.37 -20.71 -0.61
N ALA A 306 0.66 -20.17 0.58
CA ALA A 306 0.89 -21.01 1.76
C ALA A 306 -0.37 -21.82 2.14
N LEU A 307 -1.55 -21.21 2.08
CA LEU A 307 -2.82 -21.88 2.35
C LEU A 307 -3.20 -22.90 1.26
N ALA A 308 -2.93 -22.60 -0.01
CA ALA A 308 -3.17 -23.53 -1.12
C ALA A 308 -2.31 -24.79 -1.06
N ALA A 309 -1.08 -24.67 -0.55
CA ALA A 309 -0.15 -25.77 -0.39
C ALA A 309 -0.34 -26.58 0.90
N ALA A 310 -1.16 -26.06 1.84
CA ALA A 310 -1.33 -26.70 3.15
C ALA A 310 -2.33 -27.86 3.10
N PRO A 311 -2.13 -28.92 3.90
CA PRO A 311 -3.15 -29.92 4.09
C PRO A 311 -4.43 -29.33 4.69
N PRO A 312 -5.61 -29.89 4.41
CA PRO A 312 -6.85 -29.38 4.95
C PRO A 312 -6.90 -29.48 6.48
N GLY A 313 -7.69 -28.59 7.08
CA GLY A 313 -7.98 -28.56 8.50
C GLY A 313 -7.09 -27.64 9.34
N PRO A 314 -7.38 -27.50 10.63
CA PRO A 314 -6.79 -26.49 11.52
C PRO A 314 -5.26 -26.55 11.61
N ALA A 315 -4.68 -27.73 11.59
CA ALA A 315 -3.22 -27.91 11.66
C ALA A 315 -2.52 -27.39 10.39
N GLY A 316 -3.12 -27.63 9.22
CA GLY A 316 -2.63 -27.11 7.95
C GLY A 316 -2.72 -25.59 7.88
N ILE A 317 -3.84 -25.01 8.29
CA ILE A 317 -4.02 -23.55 8.37
C ILE A 317 -2.94 -22.94 9.29
N ALA A 318 -2.75 -23.50 10.48
CA ALA A 318 -1.73 -23.02 11.42
C ALA A 318 -0.30 -23.12 10.82
N GLY A 319 -0.01 -24.17 10.07
CA GLY A 319 1.25 -24.33 9.33
C GLY A 319 1.44 -23.26 8.26
N ALA A 320 0.41 -23.04 7.44
CA ALA A 320 0.42 -22.02 6.38
C ALA A 320 0.61 -20.60 6.94
N LEU A 321 -0.06 -20.28 8.04
CA LEU A 321 0.08 -18.97 8.70
C LEU A 321 1.51 -18.73 9.22
N ARG A 322 2.15 -19.75 9.81
CA ARG A 322 3.56 -19.65 10.21
C ARG A 322 4.49 -19.45 9.02
N ALA A 323 4.24 -20.14 7.91
CA ALA A 323 5.01 -19.97 6.68
C ALA A 323 4.86 -18.56 6.11
N TYR A 324 3.63 -18.04 6.06
CA TYR A 324 3.35 -16.67 5.67
C TYR A 324 4.10 -15.64 6.55
N ASP A 325 4.00 -15.75 7.88
CA ASP A 325 4.68 -14.85 8.81
C ASP A 325 6.21 -14.88 8.62
N ALA A 326 6.77 -16.07 8.46
CA ALA A 326 8.20 -16.27 8.24
C ALA A 326 8.68 -15.63 6.91
N GLU A 327 7.91 -15.77 5.84
CA GLU A 327 8.24 -15.21 4.52
C GLU A 327 8.12 -13.68 4.50
N ARG A 328 7.01 -13.14 5.04
CA ARG A 328 6.63 -11.75 4.80
C ARG A 328 7.04 -10.77 5.88
N ARG A 329 6.93 -11.16 7.16
CA ARG A 329 7.04 -10.21 8.26
C ARG A 329 8.35 -9.41 8.24
N ARG A 330 9.49 -10.10 8.19
CA ARG A 330 10.79 -9.41 8.22
C ARG A 330 11.03 -8.55 6.97
N SER A 331 10.60 -9.02 5.81
CA SER A 331 10.73 -8.29 4.54
C SER A 331 9.89 -7.01 4.56
N ALA A 332 8.60 -7.11 4.88
CA ALA A 332 7.69 -5.97 4.95
C ALA A 332 8.12 -4.93 6.00
N GLN A 333 8.57 -5.39 7.17
CA GLN A 333 9.07 -4.50 8.23
C GLN A 333 10.37 -3.78 7.84
N ARG A 334 11.27 -4.42 7.09
CA ARG A 334 12.47 -3.77 6.53
C ARG A 334 12.08 -2.69 5.52
N THR A 335 11.12 -2.96 4.64
CA THR A 335 10.59 -1.96 3.70
C THR A 335 9.97 -0.78 4.45
N ALA A 336 9.16 -1.03 5.48
CA ALA A 336 8.57 0.02 6.30
C ALA A 336 9.62 0.86 7.05
N PHE A 337 10.66 0.21 7.59
CA PHE A 337 11.79 0.89 8.21
C PHE A 337 12.58 1.74 7.21
N GLY A 338 12.89 1.17 6.03
CA GLY A 338 13.57 1.87 4.94
C GLY A 338 12.79 3.10 4.47
N SER A 339 11.48 2.96 4.28
CA SER A 339 10.62 4.08 3.87
C SER A 339 10.63 5.22 4.89
N ARG A 340 10.54 4.90 6.18
CA ARG A 340 10.64 5.89 7.26
C ARG A 340 12.02 6.55 7.33
N THR A 341 13.08 5.79 7.10
CA THR A 341 14.45 6.32 7.09
C THR A 341 14.65 7.26 5.91
N LEU A 342 14.16 6.87 4.72
CA LEU A 342 14.18 7.72 3.54
C LEU A 342 13.38 9.00 3.76
N HIS A 343 12.18 8.90 4.38
CA HIS A 343 11.39 10.08 4.74
C HIS A 343 12.22 11.08 5.55
N ARG A 344 12.88 10.63 6.63
CA ARG A 344 13.73 11.48 7.46
C ARG A 344 14.90 12.11 6.70
N PHE A 345 15.50 11.33 5.80
CA PHE A 345 16.60 11.80 4.96
C PHE A 345 16.14 12.87 3.96
N MET A 346 15.01 12.66 3.30
CA MET A 346 14.42 13.61 2.35
C MET A 346 13.97 14.90 3.03
N SER A 347 13.38 14.79 4.21
CA SER A 347 12.81 15.91 4.98
C SER A 347 13.85 16.70 5.79
N THR A 348 15.15 16.42 5.66
CA THR A 348 16.18 17.14 6.40
C THR A 348 16.34 18.58 5.92
N GLU A 349 16.56 19.51 6.85
CA GLU A 349 16.92 20.90 6.53
C GLU A 349 18.41 21.05 6.12
N ARG A 350 19.23 20.06 6.40
CA ARG A 350 20.67 20.03 6.02
C ARG A 350 20.84 19.64 4.55
N THR A 351 20.26 20.44 3.66
CA THR A 351 20.18 20.12 2.22
C THR A 351 21.54 19.94 1.57
N ARG A 352 22.56 20.74 1.92
CA ARG A 352 23.91 20.63 1.32
C ARG A 352 24.55 19.26 1.56
N LEU A 353 24.44 18.72 2.80
CA LEU A 353 24.98 17.40 3.14
C LEU A 353 24.18 16.29 2.47
N ARG A 354 22.86 16.39 2.49
CA ARG A 354 21.96 15.46 1.81
C ARG A 354 22.27 15.40 0.31
N ASP A 355 22.31 16.54 -0.35
CA ASP A 355 22.53 16.64 -1.80
C ASP A 355 23.92 16.14 -2.20
N ALA A 356 24.94 16.38 -1.37
CA ALA A 356 26.27 15.79 -1.57
C ALA A 356 26.23 14.25 -1.48
N ALA A 357 25.55 13.71 -0.47
CA ALA A 357 25.36 12.26 -0.31
C ALA A 357 24.59 11.65 -1.50
N VAL A 358 23.54 12.32 -1.99
CA VAL A 358 22.75 11.84 -3.14
C VAL A 358 23.61 11.78 -4.42
N ARG A 359 24.50 12.76 -4.65
CA ARG A 359 25.41 12.74 -5.82
C ARG A 359 26.43 11.59 -5.79
N LEU A 360 26.73 11.07 -4.61
CA LEU A 360 27.64 9.93 -4.43
C LEU A 360 26.94 8.57 -4.57
N LEU A 361 25.63 8.55 -4.64
CA LEU A 361 24.92 7.31 -4.92
C LEU A 361 25.31 6.80 -6.31
N PRO A 362 25.67 5.51 -6.43
CA PRO A 362 25.96 4.93 -7.73
C PRO A 362 24.70 5.05 -8.59
N GLY A 363 24.76 5.96 -9.54
CA GLY A 363 23.67 6.20 -10.47
C GLY A 363 23.33 4.95 -11.29
#